data_dd76f2d5e173be64240096181657ce0a
#
_entry.id   dd76f2d5e173be64240096181657ce0a
#
_cell.length_a   1.000
_cell.length_b   1.000
_cell.length_c   1.000
_cell.angle_alpha   90.00
_cell.angle_beta   90.00
_cell.angle_gamma   90.00
#
_symmetry.space_group_name_H-M   'P 1'
#
loop_
_entity.id
_entity.type
_entity.pdbx_description
1 polymer ?
#
loop_
_entity_poly.entity_id
_entity_poly.type
_entity_poly.pdbx_seq_one_letter_code
_entity_poly.pdbx_strand_id
1 'polypeptide(L)'
;MTRMKKSISLILLACLMASLVLSVACSRGDSSDWVGATPLEEALSNGKPTVAEFGAATCIPCKAMKPVLEEIVAEYGDKLNLSFIDVRNNTNLTAKYKISLIPTQVFFDSGGQEVTRHVGFWLKEDVLAHLQELGLL
;
A
#
# COMPACT_ATOMS: atom_id res chain seq x y z
N MET A 1 13.90 16.73 54.21
CA MET A 1 13.42 17.41 52.98
C MET A 1 14.08 16.92 51.66
N THR A 2 15.23 16.30 51.67
CA THR A 2 15.96 15.84 50.48
C THR A 2 15.44 14.52 49.85
N ARG A 3 14.86 13.61 50.66
CA ARG A 3 14.32 12.32 50.17
C ARG A 3 13.07 12.50 49.34
N MET A 4 12.20 13.44 49.71
CA MET A 4 10.93 13.68 49.03
C MET A 4 11.11 14.30 47.62
N LYS A 5 12.11 15.17 47.45
CA LYS A 5 12.45 15.76 46.15
C LYS A 5 12.99 14.74 45.14
N LYS A 6 13.78 13.74 45.59
CA LYS A 6 14.27 12.65 44.73
C LYS A 6 13.12 11.72 44.23
N SER A 7 12.15 11.42 45.09
CA SER A 7 10.97 10.60 44.69
C SER A 7 10.09 11.29 43.66
N ILE A 8 9.85 12.59 43.82
CA ILE A 8 9.05 13.37 42.87
C ILE A 8 9.75 13.48 41.51
N SER A 9 11.07 13.65 41.50
CA SER A 9 11.87 13.71 40.26
C SER A 9 11.88 12.38 39.51
N LEU A 10 11.91 11.23 40.21
CA LEU A 10 11.85 9.91 39.62
C LEU A 10 10.47 9.61 39.02
N ILE A 11 9.39 10.04 39.68
CA ILE A 11 8.00 9.85 39.18
C ILE A 11 7.78 10.74 37.93
N LEU A 12 8.26 11.97 37.93
CA LEU A 12 8.16 12.86 36.76
C LEU A 12 8.97 12.32 35.56
N LEU A 13 10.15 11.75 35.79
CA LEU A 13 10.95 11.12 34.73
C LEU A 13 10.28 9.86 34.16
N ALA A 14 9.66 9.06 35.03
CA ALA A 14 8.92 7.87 34.61
C ALA A 14 7.66 8.22 33.81
N CYS A 15 6.93 9.28 34.19
CA CYS A 15 5.77 9.78 33.42
C CYS A 15 6.20 10.38 32.09
N LEU A 16 7.36 11.04 31.99
CA LEU A 16 7.88 11.60 30.74
C LEU A 16 8.28 10.50 29.75
N MET A 17 8.87 9.40 30.24
CA MET A 17 9.21 8.24 29.43
C MET A 17 8.00 7.42 28.99
N ALA A 18 6.93 7.36 29.82
CA ALA A 18 5.69 6.68 29.46
C ALA A 18 4.88 7.41 28.37
N SER A 19 4.97 8.75 28.29
CA SER A 19 4.28 9.53 27.26
C SER A 19 4.95 9.48 25.89
N LEU A 20 6.20 9.04 25.78
CA LEU A 20 6.91 8.95 24.51
C LEU A 20 6.61 7.66 23.73
N VAL A 21 5.95 6.67 24.34
CA VAL A 21 5.67 5.36 23.73
C VAL A 21 4.29 5.31 23.07
N LEU A 22 3.44 6.33 23.21
CA LEU A 22 2.04 6.28 22.76
C LEU A 22 1.74 7.00 21.44
N SER A 23 2.75 7.32 20.64
CA SER A 23 2.54 8.00 19.34
C SER A 23 2.93 7.17 18.11
N VAL A 24 2.77 5.84 18.17
CA VAL A 24 2.66 5.06 16.94
C VAL A 24 1.18 5.00 16.56
N ALA A 25 0.66 6.10 16.06
CA ALA A 25 -0.59 6.12 15.34
C ALA A 25 -0.37 5.39 14.01
N CYS A 26 -0.73 4.11 13.97
CA CYS A 26 -0.84 3.36 12.72
C CYS A 26 -1.86 4.05 11.82
N SER A 27 -1.40 4.80 10.82
CA SER A 27 -2.18 5.07 9.62
C SER A 27 -2.42 3.74 8.92
N ARG A 28 -3.48 3.02 9.31
CA ARG A 28 -3.99 1.92 8.51
C ARG A 28 -4.71 2.53 7.31
N GLY A 29 -4.00 2.69 6.20
CA GLY A 29 -4.64 2.73 4.90
C GLY A 29 -5.38 1.42 4.68
N ASP A 30 -6.57 1.50 4.10
CA ASP A 30 -7.57 0.43 3.92
C ASP A 30 -7.16 -0.59 2.83
N SER A 31 -6.01 -1.23 3.02
CA SER A 31 -5.54 -2.37 2.22
C SER A 31 -5.82 -3.72 2.90
N SER A 32 -6.64 -3.72 3.98
CA SER A 32 -6.75 -4.82 4.94
C SER A 32 -7.36 -6.12 4.38
N ASP A 33 -7.97 -6.10 3.20
CA ASP A 33 -8.64 -7.26 2.62
C ASP A 33 -7.87 -7.93 1.46
N TRP A 34 -6.70 -7.40 1.07
CA TRP A 34 -5.89 -7.94 -0.03
C TRP A 34 -4.64 -8.63 0.49
N VAL A 35 -4.52 -9.93 0.22
CA VAL A 35 -3.39 -10.75 0.67
C VAL A 35 -2.11 -10.30 -0.04
N GLY A 36 -1.07 -10.00 0.73
CA GLY A 36 0.23 -9.57 0.21
C GLY A 36 0.28 -8.10 -0.26
N ALA A 37 -0.80 -7.32 -0.06
CA ALA A 37 -0.79 -5.91 -0.43
C ALA A 37 0.01 -5.06 0.58
N THR A 38 0.76 -4.11 0.03
CA THR A 38 1.56 -3.10 0.76
C THR A 38 0.94 -1.72 0.56
N PRO A 39 0.92 -0.84 1.57
CA PRO A 39 0.49 0.55 1.39
C PRO A 39 1.26 1.23 0.25
N LEU A 40 0.58 2.02 -0.60
CA LEU A 40 1.17 2.55 -1.83
C LEU A 40 2.45 3.36 -1.58
N GLU A 41 2.46 4.21 -0.56
CA GLU A 41 3.62 5.05 -0.23
C GLU A 41 4.85 4.20 0.15
N GLU A 42 4.64 3.15 0.93
CA GLU A 42 5.68 2.19 1.29
C GLU A 42 6.15 1.40 0.06
N ALA A 43 5.22 0.92 -0.76
CA ALA A 43 5.51 0.17 -1.97
C ALA A 43 6.37 0.99 -2.96
N LEU A 44 6.05 2.28 -3.13
CA LEU A 44 6.79 3.15 -4.05
C LEU A 44 8.17 3.58 -3.54
N SER A 45 8.49 3.35 -2.27
CA SER A 45 9.76 3.77 -1.66
C SER A 45 10.72 2.62 -1.35
N ASN A 46 10.30 1.36 -1.51
CA ASN A 46 11.11 0.21 -1.10
C ASN A 46 12.05 -0.36 -2.19
N GLY A 47 12.08 0.27 -3.38
CA GLY A 47 13.00 -0.09 -4.47
C GLY A 47 12.55 -1.28 -5.32
N LYS A 48 11.29 -1.72 -5.19
CA LYS A 48 10.70 -2.76 -6.05
C LYS A 48 9.64 -2.16 -6.97
N PRO A 49 9.48 -2.67 -8.21
CA PRO A 49 8.33 -2.35 -9.03
C PRO A 49 7.02 -2.58 -8.29
N THR A 50 5.98 -1.83 -8.63
CA THR A 50 4.70 -1.88 -7.94
C THR A 50 3.56 -1.93 -8.95
N VAL A 51 2.59 -2.82 -8.72
CA VAL A 51 1.26 -2.79 -9.34
C VAL A 51 0.29 -2.19 -8.32
N ALA A 52 -0.29 -1.04 -8.63
CA ALA A 52 -1.30 -0.39 -7.80
C ALA A 52 -2.68 -0.57 -8.43
N GLU A 53 -3.54 -1.33 -7.78
CA GLU A 53 -4.94 -1.54 -8.17
C GLU A 53 -5.82 -0.47 -7.54
N PHE A 54 -6.40 0.38 -8.37
CA PHE A 54 -7.45 1.32 -7.97
C PHE A 54 -8.82 0.70 -8.22
N GLY A 55 -9.55 0.43 -7.16
CA GLY A 55 -10.81 -0.30 -7.24
C GLY A 55 -11.79 0.09 -6.14
N ALA A 56 -12.84 -0.72 -5.99
CA ALA A 56 -13.79 -0.59 -4.88
C ALA A 56 -14.40 -1.96 -4.54
N ALA A 57 -14.73 -2.18 -3.27
CA ALA A 57 -15.30 -3.45 -2.81
C ALA A 57 -16.65 -3.82 -3.45
N THR A 58 -17.40 -2.85 -3.98
CA THR A 58 -18.67 -3.06 -4.68
C THR A 58 -18.56 -3.22 -6.20
N CYS A 59 -17.35 -3.03 -6.75
CA CYS A 59 -17.08 -3.12 -8.18
C CYS A 59 -16.89 -4.59 -8.59
N ILE A 60 -17.75 -5.14 -9.45
CA ILE A 60 -17.69 -6.55 -9.85
C ILE A 60 -16.40 -6.90 -10.58
N PRO A 61 -15.94 -6.14 -11.62
CA PRO A 61 -14.66 -6.46 -12.28
C PRO A 61 -13.44 -6.26 -11.37
N CYS A 62 -13.49 -5.36 -10.37
CA CYS A 62 -12.43 -5.23 -9.36
C CYS A 62 -12.34 -6.50 -8.48
N LYS A 63 -13.48 -7.08 -8.10
CA LYS A 63 -13.52 -8.36 -7.37
C LYS A 63 -12.93 -9.51 -8.18
N ALA A 64 -13.14 -9.51 -9.48
CA ALA A 64 -12.55 -10.52 -10.37
C ALA A 64 -11.04 -10.32 -10.53
N MET A 65 -10.55 -9.06 -10.49
CA MET A 65 -9.13 -8.73 -10.59
C MET A 65 -8.33 -9.12 -9.31
N LYS A 66 -8.99 -9.11 -8.16
CA LYS A 66 -8.36 -9.40 -6.86
C LYS A 66 -7.57 -10.73 -6.85
N PRO A 67 -8.16 -11.91 -7.12
CA PRO A 67 -7.41 -13.17 -7.09
C PRO A 67 -6.27 -13.20 -8.11
N VAL A 68 -6.42 -12.56 -9.26
CA VAL A 68 -5.37 -12.48 -10.29
C VAL A 68 -4.12 -11.80 -9.72
N LEU A 69 -4.28 -10.63 -9.10
CA LEU A 69 -3.16 -9.88 -8.55
C LEU A 69 -2.58 -10.53 -7.27
N GLU A 70 -3.43 -11.13 -6.43
CA GLU A 70 -2.97 -11.87 -5.25
C GLU A 70 -2.14 -13.10 -5.62
N GLU A 71 -2.51 -13.84 -6.67
CA GLU A 71 -1.69 -14.93 -7.18
C GLU A 71 -0.36 -14.45 -7.73
N ILE A 72 -0.33 -13.33 -8.46
CA ILE A 72 0.91 -12.74 -8.99
C ILE A 72 1.84 -12.34 -7.83
N VAL A 73 1.33 -11.66 -6.81
CA VAL A 73 2.19 -11.28 -5.67
C VAL A 73 2.60 -12.47 -4.81
N ALA A 74 1.81 -13.53 -4.76
CA ALA A 74 2.21 -14.77 -4.08
C ALA A 74 3.39 -15.45 -4.79
N GLU A 75 3.49 -15.35 -6.12
CA GLU A 75 4.58 -15.92 -6.91
C GLU A 75 5.81 -15.00 -7.00
N TYR A 76 5.61 -13.68 -7.07
CA TYR A 76 6.64 -12.68 -7.38
C TYR A 76 6.83 -11.61 -6.31
N GLY A 77 6.27 -11.77 -5.11
CA GLY A 77 6.31 -10.74 -4.07
C GLY A 77 7.70 -10.45 -3.49
N ASP A 78 8.70 -11.28 -3.78
CA ASP A 78 10.11 -10.98 -3.55
C ASP A 78 10.63 -9.88 -4.48
N LYS A 79 10.05 -9.73 -5.69
CA LYS A 79 10.46 -8.81 -6.76
C LYS A 79 9.44 -7.70 -7.05
N LEU A 80 8.17 -7.91 -6.73
CA LEU A 80 7.06 -7.05 -7.10
C LEU A 80 6.19 -6.70 -5.88
N ASN A 81 5.78 -5.45 -5.75
CA ASN A 81 4.76 -5.06 -4.78
C ASN A 81 3.37 -5.05 -5.42
N LEU A 82 2.37 -5.37 -4.61
CA LEU A 82 0.97 -5.11 -4.88
C LEU A 82 0.47 -4.04 -3.90
N SER A 83 -0.25 -3.05 -4.39
CA SER A 83 -0.96 -2.07 -3.57
C SER A 83 -2.41 -1.98 -4.00
N PHE A 84 -3.34 -2.02 -3.05
CA PHE A 84 -4.76 -1.79 -3.34
C PHE A 84 -5.22 -0.46 -2.76
N ILE A 85 -5.93 0.32 -3.58
CA ILE A 85 -6.47 1.62 -3.22
C ILE A 85 -7.98 1.62 -3.45
N ASP A 86 -8.78 1.61 -2.38
CA ASP A 86 -10.23 1.86 -2.50
C ASP A 86 -10.45 3.34 -2.83
N VAL A 87 -10.93 3.59 -4.04
CA VAL A 87 -11.10 4.96 -4.58
C VAL A 87 -12.12 5.79 -3.79
N ARG A 88 -13.02 5.17 -3.04
CA ARG A 88 -14.02 5.85 -2.21
C ARG A 88 -13.41 6.38 -0.91
N ASN A 89 -12.44 5.64 -0.37
CA ASN A 89 -11.79 5.97 0.90
C ASN A 89 -10.51 6.78 0.69
N ASN A 90 -9.94 6.76 -0.54
CA ASN A 90 -8.67 7.40 -0.89
C ASN A 90 -8.84 8.44 -2.03
N THR A 91 -9.75 9.40 -1.83
CA THR A 91 -10.07 10.42 -2.85
C THR A 91 -8.87 11.26 -3.27
N ASN A 92 -7.93 11.52 -2.36
CA ASN A 92 -6.69 12.26 -2.65
C ASN A 92 -5.78 11.48 -3.61
N LEU A 93 -5.60 10.18 -3.42
CA LEU A 93 -4.82 9.34 -4.33
C LEU A 93 -5.55 9.16 -5.66
N THR A 94 -6.87 8.95 -5.63
CA THR A 94 -7.72 8.88 -6.82
C THR A 94 -7.57 10.12 -7.70
N ALA A 95 -7.60 11.31 -7.11
CA ALA A 95 -7.39 12.57 -7.81
C ALA A 95 -5.94 12.75 -8.28
N LYS A 96 -4.94 12.43 -7.43
CA LYS A 96 -3.51 12.52 -7.75
C LYS A 96 -3.16 11.72 -9.01
N TYR A 97 -3.66 10.48 -9.09
CA TYR A 97 -3.42 9.59 -10.23
C TYR A 97 -4.45 9.72 -11.34
N LYS A 98 -5.40 10.68 -11.22
CA LYS A 98 -6.44 10.96 -12.23
C LYS A 98 -7.24 9.72 -12.63
N ILE A 99 -7.63 8.91 -11.64
CA ILE A 99 -8.40 7.70 -11.85
C ILE A 99 -9.84 8.08 -12.17
N SER A 100 -10.32 7.73 -13.37
CA SER A 100 -11.66 8.03 -13.86
C SER A 100 -12.54 6.79 -13.97
N LEU A 101 -11.94 5.62 -14.11
CA LEU A 101 -12.61 4.32 -14.25
C LEU A 101 -11.97 3.31 -13.31
N ILE A 102 -12.72 2.28 -12.92
CA ILE A 102 -12.24 1.17 -12.09
C ILE A 102 -12.72 -0.16 -12.67
N PRO A 103 -11.92 -1.23 -12.55
CA PRO A 103 -10.56 -1.25 -12.01
C PRO A 103 -9.56 -0.52 -12.91
N THR A 104 -8.54 0.11 -12.32
CA THR A 104 -7.38 0.62 -13.04
C THR A 104 -6.12 0.15 -12.32
N GLN A 105 -5.25 -0.56 -13.04
CA GLN A 105 -3.93 -0.94 -12.59
C GLN A 105 -2.93 0.11 -13.07
N VAL A 106 -2.19 0.70 -12.13
CA VAL A 106 -1.08 1.62 -12.43
C VAL A 106 0.22 0.89 -12.12
N PHE A 107 1.12 0.85 -13.10
CA PHE A 107 2.40 0.16 -13.00
C PHE A 107 3.51 1.18 -12.72
N PHE A 108 4.29 0.92 -11.68
CA PHE A 108 5.42 1.77 -11.29
C PHE A 108 6.72 0.97 -11.39
N ASP A 109 7.77 1.64 -11.82
CA ASP A 109 9.13 1.10 -11.78
C ASP A 109 9.68 1.05 -10.33
N SER A 110 10.91 0.55 -10.18
CA SER A 110 11.60 0.47 -8.89
C SER A 110 11.95 1.84 -8.28
N GLY A 111 11.87 2.91 -9.07
CA GLY A 111 12.04 4.29 -8.62
C GLY A 111 10.73 4.95 -8.19
N GLY A 112 9.59 4.22 -8.26
CA GLY A 112 8.26 4.74 -7.93
C GLY A 112 7.68 5.67 -9.00
N GLN A 113 8.21 5.65 -10.24
CA GLN A 113 7.67 6.39 -11.36
C GLN A 113 6.62 5.56 -12.09
N GLU A 114 5.47 6.18 -12.42
CA GLU A 114 4.46 5.53 -13.25
C GLU A 114 5.02 5.27 -14.66
N VAL A 115 5.00 4.00 -15.08
CA VAL A 115 5.45 3.56 -16.39
C VAL A 115 4.28 3.49 -17.36
N THR A 116 3.17 2.89 -16.91
CA THR A 116 1.95 2.69 -17.71
C THR A 116 0.75 2.41 -16.80
N ARG A 117 -0.43 2.30 -17.42
CA ARG A 117 -1.64 1.87 -16.74
C ARG A 117 -2.55 1.08 -17.66
N HIS A 118 -3.39 0.24 -17.06
CA HIS A 118 -4.45 -0.51 -17.73
C HIS A 118 -5.79 -0.22 -17.06
N VAL A 119 -6.86 -0.17 -17.83
CA VAL A 119 -8.23 0.01 -17.35
C VAL A 119 -9.06 -1.23 -17.67
N GLY A 120 -9.68 -1.80 -16.65
CA GLY A 120 -10.52 -2.97 -16.78
C GLY A 120 -9.89 -4.25 -16.23
N PHE A 121 -10.64 -5.34 -16.35
CA PHE A 121 -10.17 -6.69 -16.00
C PHE A 121 -9.28 -7.23 -17.12
N TRP A 122 -8.25 -7.99 -16.75
CA TRP A 122 -7.48 -8.83 -17.66
C TRP A 122 -7.00 -10.12 -16.99
N LEU A 123 -6.56 -11.08 -17.79
CA LEU A 123 -6.11 -12.37 -17.30
C LEU A 123 -4.71 -12.30 -16.68
N LYS A 124 -4.38 -13.26 -15.83
CA LYS A 124 -3.07 -13.36 -15.20
C LYS A 124 -1.92 -13.38 -16.20
N GLU A 125 -2.09 -14.15 -17.27
CA GLU A 125 -1.11 -14.30 -18.34
C GLU A 125 -0.83 -12.96 -19.03
N ASP A 126 -1.86 -12.14 -19.26
CA ASP A 126 -1.72 -10.83 -19.90
C ASP A 126 -1.00 -9.85 -18.98
N VAL A 127 -1.30 -9.86 -17.66
CA VAL A 127 -0.60 -9.04 -16.67
C VAL A 127 0.88 -9.42 -16.61
N LEU A 128 1.19 -10.73 -16.54
CA LEU A 128 2.57 -11.22 -16.48
C LEU A 128 3.34 -10.88 -17.75
N ALA A 129 2.75 -11.08 -18.93
CA ALA A 129 3.37 -10.72 -20.21
C ALA A 129 3.69 -9.22 -20.25
N HIS A 130 2.77 -8.39 -19.78
CA HIS A 130 2.97 -6.94 -19.72
C HIS A 130 4.07 -6.51 -18.73
N LEU A 131 4.12 -7.11 -17.54
CA LEU A 131 5.20 -6.88 -16.58
C LEU A 131 6.57 -7.25 -17.12
N GLN A 132 6.66 -8.37 -17.87
CA GLN A 132 7.90 -8.79 -18.54
C GLN A 132 8.29 -7.86 -19.67
N GLU A 133 7.34 -7.44 -20.52
CA GLU A 133 7.58 -6.47 -21.60
C GLU A 133 8.14 -5.14 -21.07
N LEU A 134 7.66 -4.70 -19.92
CA LEU A 134 8.11 -3.48 -19.25
C LEU A 134 9.44 -3.65 -18.48
N GLY A 135 9.96 -4.87 -18.36
CA GLY A 135 11.14 -5.16 -17.55
C GLY A 135 10.92 -4.97 -16.03
N LEU A 136 9.69 -5.16 -15.58
CA LEU A 136 9.30 -5.06 -14.17
C LEU A 136 9.33 -6.42 -13.44
N LEU A 137 9.50 -7.51 -14.20
CA LEU A 137 9.72 -8.88 -13.71
C LEU A 137 10.92 -9.54 -14.37
#